data_ac0beb030bf0543254ccc969ee66dd6e
#
_entry.id   ac0beb030bf0543254ccc969ee66dd6e
#
_cell.length_a   1.000
_cell.length_b   1.000
_cell.length_c   1.000
_cell.angle_alpha   90.00
_cell.angle_beta   90.00
_cell.angle_gamma   90.00
#
_symmetry.space_group_name_H-M   'P 1'
#
loop_
_entity.id
_entity.type
_entity.pdbx_description
1 polymer ?
#
loop_
_entity_poly.entity_id
_entity_poly.type
_entity_poly.pdbx_seq_one_letter_code
_entity_poly.pdbx_strand_id
1 'polypeptide(L)'
;QVLCLAEELKIERLDLTGGAPEMHPEFMTAVARASARGITVVDRCNLTILEEQGFEDLAFQLAENKVYVVASLPCYTRDNVDRQRGNGVFSKSLLGLKRLNRLGYGDPSGDLRLDLVYNPQGPTLPPEPDSLQGDYRANLEELGIRFNELLSITNMPIKRFKRKLIKDGGYAAYMNLLKRNYFQPNLQRVMCKELISIDWRGYIYDCDFNQMLDLPLGNKRTHIS
;
A
#
# COMPACT_ATOMS: atom_id res chain seq x y z
N GLN A 1 15.70 -10.64 13.14
CA GLN A 1 16.69 -10.37 12.09
C GLN A 1 16.38 -9.03 11.38
N VAL A 2 15.20 -8.83 10.77
CA VAL A 2 14.86 -7.57 10.06
C VAL A 2 15.06 -6.34 10.95
N LEU A 3 14.59 -6.37 12.19
CA LEU A 3 14.75 -5.23 13.11
C LEU A 3 16.21 -4.99 13.52
N CYS A 4 17.03 -6.04 13.65
CA CYS A 4 18.47 -5.88 13.90
C CYS A 4 19.15 -5.21 12.70
N LEU A 5 18.84 -5.66 11.48
CA LEU A 5 19.33 -5.03 10.26
C LEU A 5 18.88 -3.57 10.14
N ALA A 6 17.63 -3.28 10.51
CA ALA A 6 17.12 -1.92 10.50
C ALA A 6 17.88 -0.99 11.46
N GLU A 7 18.24 -1.48 12.64
CA GLU A 7 19.09 -0.74 13.60
C GLU A 7 20.50 -0.49 13.05
N GLU A 8 21.14 -1.53 12.53
CA GLU A 8 22.49 -1.44 11.96
C GLU A 8 22.57 -0.45 10.80
N LEU A 9 21.58 -0.47 9.91
CA LEU A 9 21.51 0.39 8.74
C LEU A 9 20.84 1.75 9.03
N LYS A 10 20.42 2.01 10.28
CA LYS A 10 19.70 3.23 10.68
C LYS A 10 18.46 3.50 9.82
N ILE A 11 17.68 2.45 9.57
CA ILE A 11 16.45 2.55 8.81
C ILE A 11 15.40 3.31 9.62
N GLU A 12 14.85 4.35 9.05
CA GLU A 12 13.85 5.22 9.69
C GLU A 12 12.41 4.74 9.48
N ARG A 13 12.19 3.88 8.47
CA ARG A 13 10.84 3.42 8.09
C ARG A 13 10.82 1.93 7.77
N LEU A 14 9.85 1.22 8.33
CA LEU A 14 9.53 -0.18 8.04
C LEU A 14 8.17 -0.25 7.33
N ASP A 15 8.15 -0.65 6.07
CA ASP A 15 6.94 -0.78 5.25
C ASP A 15 6.51 -2.26 5.25
N LEU A 16 5.38 -2.56 5.87
CA LEU A 16 4.81 -3.90 5.96
C LEU A 16 3.77 -4.08 4.84
N THR A 17 4.05 -5.02 3.94
CA THR A 17 3.23 -5.24 2.75
C THR A 17 3.00 -6.73 2.48
N GLY A 18 1.92 -7.02 1.77
CA GLY A 18 1.55 -8.38 1.40
C GLY A 18 0.08 -8.47 0.98
N GLY A 19 -0.52 -9.64 1.13
CA GLY A 19 -1.97 -9.81 0.91
C GLY A 19 -2.81 -9.20 2.05
N ALA A 20 -2.42 -9.49 3.28
CA ALA A 20 -2.87 -8.90 4.54
C ALA A 20 -1.78 -9.20 5.57
N PRO A 21 -0.78 -8.32 5.73
CA PRO A 21 0.34 -8.55 6.66
C PRO A 21 -0.13 -8.69 8.09
N GLU A 22 -1.25 -8.09 8.44
CA GLU A 22 -1.89 -8.12 9.76
C GLU A 22 -2.32 -9.53 10.19
N MET A 23 -2.53 -10.44 9.25
CA MET A 23 -2.85 -11.85 9.55
C MET A 23 -1.64 -12.65 10.04
N HIS A 24 -0.43 -12.11 9.94
CA HIS A 24 0.74 -12.81 10.44
C HIS A 24 0.78 -12.76 11.98
N PRO A 25 0.96 -13.89 12.69
CA PRO A 25 0.91 -13.92 14.17
C PRO A 25 1.86 -12.94 14.85
N GLU A 26 3.01 -12.69 14.24
CA GLU A 26 4.02 -11.78 14.78
C GLU A 26 3.87 -10.32 14.29
N PHE A 27 2.80 -10.00 13.58
CA PHE A 27 2.64 -8.66 12.99
C PHE A 27 2.69 -7.57 14.08
N MET A 28 1.84 -7.65 15.09
CA MET A 28 1.82 -6.66 16.18
C MET A 28 3.08 -6.69 17.03
N THR A 29 3.70 -7.85 17.21
CA THR A 29 5.01 -7.95 17.87
C THR A 29 6.08 -7.16 17.09
N ALA A 30 6.10 -7.30 15.76
CA ALA A 30 7.03 -6.56 14.90
C ALA A 30 6.75 -5.05 14.93
N VAL A 31 5.47 -4.66 14.84
CA VAL A 31 5.03 -3.26 14.95
C VAL A 31 5.50 -2.62 16.26
N ALA A 32 5.14 -3.21 17.40
CA ALA A 32 5.50 -2.67 18.71
C ALA A 32 7.02 -2.57 18.93
N ARG A 33 7.77 -3.58 18.47
CA ARG A 33 9.23 -3.58 18.58
C ARG A 33 9.91 -2.57 17.67
N ALA A 34 9.34 -2.29 16.48
CA ALA A 34 9.84 -1.26 15.58
C ALA A 34 9.54 0.14 16.14
N SER A 35 8.30 0.38 16.56
CA SER A 35 7.88 1.67 17.15
C SER A 35 8.66 2.00 18.42
N ALA A 36 8.92 1.03 19.30
CA ALA A 36 9.75 1.21 20.49
C ALA A 36 11.22 1.60 20.18
N ARG A 37 11.68 1.41 18.93
CA ARG A 37 12.99 1.82 18.42
C ARG A 37 12.96 3.15 17.68
N GLY A 38 11.82 3.83 17.64
CA GLY A 38 11.64 5.06 16.88
C GLY A 38 11.54 4.87 15.37
N ILE A 39 11.37 3.62 14.90
CA ILE A 39 11.17 3.32 13.49
C ILE A 39 9.69 3.56 13.15
N THR A 40 9.43 4.40 12.16
CA THR A 40 8.08 4.61 11.63
C THR A 40 7.60 3.36 10.92
N VAL A 41 6.53 2.76 11.39
CA VAL A 41 5.92 1.60 10.73
C VAL A 41 4.85 2.06 9.78
N VAL A 42 4.91 1.59 8.53
CA VAL A 42 3.87 1.76 7.51
C VAL A 42 3.18 0.42 7.30
N ASP A 43 1.85 0.41 7.41
CA ASP A 43 1.02 -0.76 7.12
C ASP A 43 0.27 -0.56 5.80
N ARG A 44 0.54 -1.44 4.82
CA ARG A 44 -0.19 -1.48 3.53
C ARG A 44 -1.50 -2.23 3.71
N CYS A 45 -2.40 -1.61 4.44
CA CYS A 45 -3.61 -2.22 4.98
C CYS A 45 -4.65 -2.59 3.90
N ASN A 46 -5.17 -3.80 4.02
CA ASN A 46 -6.41 -4.19 3.37
C ASN A 46 -7.56 -3.94 4.34
N LEU A 47 -8.25 -2.81 4.20
CA LEU A 47 -9.26 -2.32 5.14
C LEU A 47 -10.28 -3.35 5.64
N THR A 48 -10.55 -4.40 4.85
CA THR A 48 -11.51 -5.44 5.25
C THR A 48 -11.05 -6.25 6.45
N ILE A 49 -9.72 -6.29 6.73
CA ILE A 49 -9.19 -7.01 7.89
C ILE A 49 -9.72 -6.43 9.21
N LEU A 50 -9.96 -5.11 9.24
CA LEU A 50 -10.49 -4.42 10.42
C LEU A 50 -11.91 -4.85 10.79
N GLU A 51 -12.61 -5.55 9.91
CA GLU A 51 -13.96 -6.06 10.07
C GLU A 51 -14.00 -7.60 10.12
N GLU A 52 -12.84 -8.26 10.17
CA GLU A 52 -12.77 -9.72 10.31
C GLU A 52 -12.73 -10.13 11.81
N GLN A 53 -13.30 -11.31 12.08
CA GLN A 53 -13.32 -11.87 13.42
C GLN A 53 -11.89 -12.11 13.95
N GLY A 54 -11.63 -11.68 15.19
CA GLY A 54 -10.32 -11.79 15.82
C GLY A 54 -9.39 -10.59 15.58
N PHE A 55 -9.86 -9.56 14.84
CA PHE A 55 -9.13 -8.33 14.57
C PHE A 55 -9.85 -7.07 15.10
N GLU A 56 -10.73 -7.26 16.06
CA GLU A 56 -11.57 -6.19 16.64
C GLU A 56 -10.72 -5.06 17.24
N ASP A 57 -9.59 -5.41 17.86
CA ASP A 57 -8.68 -4.45 18.51
C ASP A 57 -7.57 -3.93 17.60
N LEU A 58 -7.46 -4.46 16.36
CA LEU A 58 -6.34 -4.12 15.47
C LEU A 58 -6.22 -2.62 15.21
N ALA A 59 -7.32 -1.94 14.89
CA ALA A 59 -7.30 -0.49 14.63
C ALA A 59 -6.78 0.29 15.85
N PHE A 60 -7.17 -0.11 17.07
CA PHE A 60 -6.70 0.50 18.31
C PHE A 60 -5.20 0.25 18.52
N GLN A 61 -4.74 -0.98 18.31
CA GLN A 61 -3.32 -1.35 18.43
C GLN A 61 -2.44 -0.59 17.41
N LEU A 62 -2.93 -0.41 16.17
CA LEU A 62 -2.25 0.41 15.16
C LEU A 62 -2.13 1.87 15.62
N ALA A 63 -3.20 2.44 16.20
CA ALA A 63 -3.21 3.81 16.71
C ALA A 63 -2.26 4.00 17.90
N GLU A 64 -2.26 3.09 18.88
CA GLU A 64 -1.33 3.13 20.02
C GLU A 64 0.13 3.12 19.60
N ASN A 65 0.46 2.38 18.55
CA ASN A 65 1.82 2.32 17.98
C ASN A 65 2.10 3.39 16.94
N LYS A 66 1.19 4.34 16.72
CA LYS A 66 1.29 5.41 15.72
C LYS A 66 1.64 4.89 14.32
N VAL A 67 1.09 3.73 13.95
CA VAL A 67 1.33 3.14 12.64
C VAL A 67 0.76 4.03 11.55
N TYR A 68 1.55 4.35 10.54
CA TYR A 68 1.07 5.04 9.34
C TYR A 68 0.31 4.05 8.46
N VAL A 69 -0.98 4.25 8.31
CA VAL A 69 -1.85 3.37 7.52
C VAL A 69 -1.95 3.85 6.08
N VAL A 70 -1.57 3.00 5.14
CA VAL A 70 -1.73 3.21 3.69
C VAL A 70 -2.77 2.22 3.19
N ALA A 71 -4.00 2.68 3.09
CA ALA A 71 -5.16 1.83 2.85
C ALA A 71 -5.54 1.75 1.38
N SER A 72 -5.78 0.54 0.89
CA SER A 72 -6.19 0.32 -0.50
C SER A 72 -7.68 0.56 -0.70
N LEU A 73 -8.05 1.70 -1.29
CA LEU A 73 -9.41 2.00 -1.73
C LEU A 73 -9.39 2.40 -3.22
N PRO A 74 -9.54 1.44 -4.15
CA PRO A 74 -9.29 1.67 -5.57
C PRO A 74 -10.32 2.58 -6.25
N CYS A 75 -11.45 2.86 -5.60
CA CYS A 75 -12.45 3.82 -6.05
C CYS A 75 -13.30 4.29 -4.87
N TYR A 76 -13.93 5.46 -5.01
CA TYR A 76 -14.89 6.00 -4.04
C TYR A 76 -16.33 5.56 -4.30
N THR A 77 -16.58 4.73 -5.33
CA THR A 77 -17.92 4.19 -5.63
C THR A 77 -17.99 2.69 -5.38
N ARG A 78 -19.15 2.24 -4.86
CA ARG A 78 -19.41 0.83 -4.54
C ARG A 78 -19.20 -0.09 -5.74
N ASP A 79 -19.84 0.22 -6.87
CA ASP A 79 -19.83 -0.65 -8.05
C ASP A 79 -18.42 -0.90 -8.58
N ASN A 80 -17.57 0.11 -8.52
CA ASN A 80 -16.20 -0.01 -8.99
C ASN A 80 -15.33 -0.82 -8.02
N VAL A 81 -15.46 -0.60 -6.71
CA VAL A 81 -14.70 -1.38 -5.70
C VAL A 81 -15.16 -2.83 -5.68
N ASP A 82 -16.46 -3.07 -5.63
CA ASP A 82 -17.00 -4.44 -5.56
C ASP A 82 -16.70 -5.22 -6.85
N ARG A 83 -16.72 -4.59 -8.02
CA ARG A 83 -16.27 -5.21 -9.28
C ARG A 83 -14.80 -5.60 -9.27
N GLN A 84 -13.96 -4.81 -8.64
CA GLN A 84 -12.52 -5.02 -8.63
C GLN A 84 -12.07 -5.99 -7.53
N ARG A 85 -12.74 -6.00 -6.39
CA ARG A 85 -12.30 -6.68 -5.17
C ARG A 85 -13.28 -7.73 -4.64
N GLY A 86 -14.50 -7.74 -5.14
CA GLY A 86 -15.57 -8.64 -4.68
C GLY A 86 -16.71 -7.91 -3.98
N ASN A 87 -17.88 -8.57 -3.95
CA ASN A 87 -19.09 -8.00 -3.38
C ASN A 87 -18.93 -7.70 -1.88
N GLY A 88 -19.40 -6.52 -1.47
CA GLY A 88 -19.40 -6.09 -0.08
C GLY A 88 -18.07 -5.52 0.44
N VAL A 89 -17.00 -5.57 -0.37
CA VAL A 89 -15.69 -5.03 0.01
C VAL A 89 -15.75 -3.52 0.24
N PHE A 90 -16.51 -2.79 -0.59
CA PHE A 90 -16.69 -1.35 -0.39
C PHE A 90 -17.27 -1.03 1.00
N SER A 91 -18.38 -1.68 1.36
CA SER A 91 -19.02 -1.44 2.67
C SER A 91 -18.12 -1.78 3.84
N LYS A 92 -17.42 -2.92 3.82
CA LYS A 92 -16.43 -3.28 4.83
C LYS A 92 -15.28 -2.26 4.90
N SER A 93 -14.79 -1.81 3.75
CA SER A 93 -13.73 -0.78 3.69
C SER A 93 -14.16 0.54 4.33
N LEU A 94 -15.40 0.99 4.08
CA LEU A 94 -15.93 2.19 4.72
C LEU A 94 -16.06 2.05 6.24
N LEU A 95 -16.46 0.87 6.74
CA LEU A 95 -16.52 0.59 8.18
C LEU A 95 -15.12 0.65 8.80
N GLY A 96 -14.15 0.02 8.17
CA GLY A 96 -12.75 0.07 8.60
C GLY A 96 -12.21 1.50 8.64
N LEU A 97 -12.45 2.30 7.60
CA LEU A 97 -12.07 3.72 7.57
C LEU A 97 -12.72 4.53 8.69
N LYS A 98 -14.02 4.32 8.94
CA LYS A 98 -14.72 4.98 10.04
C LYS A 98 -14.15 4.59 11.41
N ARG A 99 -13.74 3.33 11.58
CA ARG A 99 -13.09 2.85 12.80
C ARG A 99 -11.75 3.56 13.01
N LEU A 100 -10.91 3.65 11.97
CA LEU A 100 -9.66 4.39 12.01
C LEU A 100 -9.88 5.89 12.31
N ASN A 101 -10.84 6.52 11.64
CA ASN A 101 -11.14 7.95 11.87
C ASN A 101 -11.62 8.26 13.30
N ARG A 102 -12.36 7.34 13.97
CA ARG A 102 -12.76 7.51 15.38
C ARG A 102 -11.57 7.52 16.32
N LEU A 103 -10.47 6.91 15.93
CA LEU A 103 -9.20 6.89 16.69
C LEU A 103 -8.29 8.08 16.38
N GLY A 104 -8.68 8.95 15.43
CA GLY A 104 -7.93 10.15 15.06
C GLY A 104 -7.15 10.03 13.75
N TYR A 105 -7.19 8.89 13.07
CA TYR A 105 -6.57 8.77 11.75
C TYR A 105 -7.20 9.71 10.73
N GLY A 106 -6.37 10.27 9.83
CA GLY A 106 -6.82 11.17 8.77
C GLY A 106 -7.18 12.57 9.24
N ASP A 107 -6.96 12.89 10.51
CA ASP A 107 -7.10 14.26 11.03
C ASP A 107 -5.87 15.08 10.61
N PRO A 108 -6.05 16.23 9.91
CA PRO A 108 -4.94 17.07 9.49
C PRO A 108 -4.09 17.63 10.63
N SER A 109 -4.69 17.76 11.83
CA SER A 109 -4.02 18.28 13.04
C SER A 109 -3.45 17.19 13.93
N GLY A 110 -3.72 15.90 13.60
CA GLY A 110 -3.33 14.75 14.40
C GLY A 110 -2.04 14.08 13.91
N ASP A 111 -1.52 13.19 14.74
CA ASP A 111 -0.30 12.41 14.46
C ASP A 111 -0.57 11.10 13.70
N LEU A 112 -1.84 10.67 13.60
CA LEU A 112 -2.22 9.39 13.02
C LEU A 112 -2.51 9.53 11.52
N ARG A 113 -1.52 9.19 10.70
CA ARG A 113 -1.61 9.35 9.25
C ARG A 113 -2.36 8.20 8.60
N LEU A 114 -3.32 8.56 7.74
CA LEU A 114 -4.09 7.66 6.88
C LEU A 114 -4.04 8.17 5.44
N ASP A 115 -3.39 7.44 4.56
CA ASP A 115 -3.44 7.71 3.13
C ASP A 115 -4.23 6.62 2.41
N LEU A 116 -4.87 6.99 1.33
CA LEU A 116 -5.58 6.06 0.47
C LEU A 116 -4.79 5.76 -0.79
N VAL A 117 -4.95 4.57 -1.35
CA VAL A 117 -4.32 4.18 -2.62
C VAL A 117 -5.39 3.96 -3.68
N TYR A 118 -5.31 4.77 -4.72
CA TYR A 118 -6.01 4.57 -5.98
C TYR A 118 -5.23 3.65 -6.90
N ASN A 119 -5.93 2.72 -7.53
CA ASN A 119 -5.38 1.85 -8.56
C ASN A 119 -6.31 1.83 -9.77
N PRO A 120 -5.86 2.26 -10.97
CA PRO A 120 -6.70 2.29 -12.15
C PRO A 120 -7.18 0.90 -12.56
N GLN A 121 -8.40 0.84 -13.09
CA GLN A 121 -8.93 -0.39 -13.65
C GLN A 121 -8.40 -0.60 -15.07
N GLY A 122 -7.65 -1.68 -15.27
CA GLY A 122 -7.16 -2.06 -16.60
C GLY A 122 -5.95 -1.28 -17.10
N PRO A 123 -5.76 -1.22 -18.42
CA PRO A 123 -4.57 -0.67 -19.07
C PRO A 123 -4.67 0.85 -19.30
N THR A 124 -4.94 1.60 -18.24
CA THR A 124 -5.06 3.07 -18.28
C THR A 124 -4.09 3.69 -17.28
N LEU A 125 -3.78 4.95 -17.49
CA LEU A 125 -3.10 5.77 -16.49
C LEU A 125 -4.11 6.31 -15.47
N PRO A 126 -3.66 6.64 -14.24
CA PRO A 126 -4.48 7.41 -13.31
C PRO A 126 -4.91 8.74 -13.92
N PRO A 127 -6.05 9.30 -13.51
CA PRO A 127 -6.38 10.70 -13.73
C PRO A 127 -5.34 11.65 -13.15
N GLU A 128 -5.49 12.93 -13.43
CA GLU A 128 -4.66 13.98 -12.82
C GLU A 128 -4.79 13.91 -11.28
N PRO A 129 -3.65 13.89 -10.51
CA PRO A 129 -3.66 13.57 -9.09
C PRO A 129 -4.51 14.50 -8.22
N ASP A 130 -4.43 15.83 -8.43
CA ASP A 130 -5.14 16.80 -7.59
C ASP A 130 -6.65 16.73 -7.82
N SER A 131 -7.07 16.58 -9.08
CA SER A 131 -8.47 16.39 -9.45
C SER A 131 -9.04 15.11 -8.84
N LEU A 132 -8.30 14.00 -8.97
CA LEU A 132 -8.71 12.70 -8.41
C LEU A 132 -8.82 12.75 -6.88
N GLN A 133 -7.86 13.38 -6.21
CA GLN A 133 -7.89 13.55 -4.76
C GLN A 133 -9.09 14.42 -4.33
N GLY A 134 -9.41 15.47 -5.10
CA GLY A 134 -10.59 16.30 -4.89
C GLY A 134 -11.87 15.49 -4.94
N ASP A 135 -12.02 14.64 -5.97
CA ASP A 135 -13.17 13.73 -6.09
C ASP A 135 -13.29 12.77 -4.91
N TYR A 136 -12.15 12.17 -4.48
CA TYR A 136 -12.14 11.29 -3.31
C TYR A 136 -12.57 12.04 -2.03
N ARG A 137 -12.06 13.26 -1.81
CA ARG A 137 -12.43 14.07 -0.65
C ARG A 137 -13.92 14.35 -0.66
N ALA A 138 -14.46 14.89 -1.75
CA ALA A 138 -15.88 15.24 -1.84
C ALA A 138 -16.79 14.03 -1.57
N ASN A 139 -16.51 12.88 -2.23
CA ASN A 139 -17.37 11.70 -2.09
C ASN A 139 -17.24 11.01 -0.71
N LEU A 140 -16.04 10.99 -0.11
CA LEU A 140 -15.83 10.32 1.17
C LEU A 140 -16.23 11.21 2.35
N GLU A 141 -16.15 12.53 2.23
CA GLU A 141 -16.63 13.49 3.23
C GLU A 141 -18.13 13.37 3.46
N GLU A 142 -18.94 13.19 2.39
CA GLU A 142 -20.36 12.89 2.49
C GLU A 142 -20.66 11.63 3.30
N LEU A 143 -19.72 10.68 3.32
CA LEU A 143 -19.79 9.45 4.11
C LEU A 143 -19.18 9.59 5.52
N GLY A 144 -18.71 10.78 5.88
CA GLY A 144 -18.06 11.07 7.16
C GLY A 144 -16.67 10.46 7.29
N ILE A 145 -15.93 10.31 6.18
CA ILE A 145 -14.58 9.72 6.14
C ILE A 145 -13.57 10.80 5.79
N ARG A 146 -12.45 10.81 6.54
CA ARG A 146 -11.30 11.70 6.34
C ARG A 146 -10.04 10.88 6.06
N PHE A 147 -9.15 11.44 5.25
CA PHE A 147 -7.82 10.89 4.97
C PHE A 147 -6.84 12.04 4.68
N ASN A 148 -5.55 11.78 4.77
CA ASN A 148 -4.52 12.80 4.55
C ASN A 148 -4.22 12.98 3.06
N GLU A 149 -3.75 11.95 2.36
CA GLU A 149 -3.38 12.02 0.95
C GLU A 149 -3.95 10.85 0.15
N LEU A 150 -4.11 11.06 -1.16
CA LEU A 150 -4.43 10.01 -2.12
C LEU A 150 -3.20 9.67 -2.95
N LEU A 151 -2.69 8.46 -2.78
CA LEU A 151 -1.58 7.92 -3.55
C LEU A 151 -2.12 7.25 -4.82
N SER A 152 -1.70 7.72 -5.98
CA SER A 152 -2.08 7.13 -7.27
C SER A 152 -0.98 6.22 -7.78
N ILE A 153 -1.30 4.96 -8.06
CA ILE A 153 -0.35 4.00 -8.63
C ILE A 153 -0.68 3.69 -10.09
N THR A 154 0.34 3.43 -10.88
CA THR A 154 0.19 2.93 -12.25
C THR A 154 0.36 1.41 -12.24
N ASN A 155 -0.51 0.70 -12.93
CA ASN A 155 -0.44 -0.76 -13.00
C ASN A 155 0.85 -1.23 -13.67
N MET A 156 1.65 -2.01 -12.96
CA MET A 156 2.82 -2.66 -13.52
C MET A 156 2.41 -3.86 -14.40
N PRO A 157 2.89 -3.95 -15.66
CA PRO A 157 2.54 -5.03 -16.57
C PRO A 157 3.33 -6.33 -16.26
N ILE A 158 3.12 -6.86 -15.05
CA ILE A 158 3.76 -8.10 -14.55
C ILE A 158 2.70 -9.14 -14.12
N LYS A 159 3.13 -10.38 -13.92
CA LYS A 159 2.35 -11.49 -13.36
C LYS A 159 0.94 -11.59 -13.97
N ARG A 160 -0.09 -11.56 -13.16
CA ARG A 160 -1.50 -11.73 -13.56
C ARG A 160 -1.95 -10.64 -14.55
N PHE A 161 -1.58 -9.39 -14.31
CA PHE A 161 -1.96 -8.28 -15.17
C PHE A 161 -1.32 -8.41 -16.56
N LYS A 162 -0.02 -8.74 -16.63
CA LYS A 162 0.66 -9.02 -17.91
C LYS A 162 -0.04 -10.13 -18.70
N ARG A 163 -0.36 -11.25 -18.01
CA ARG A 163 -1.06 -12.38 -18.67
C ARG A 163 -2.42 -11.95 -19.23
N LYS A 164 -3.18 -11.14 -18.47
CA LYS A 164 -4.44 -10.59 -18.95
C LYS A 164 -4.25 -9.71 -20.16
N LEU A 165 -3.30 -8.77 -20.13
CA LEU A 165 -2.99 -7.88 -21.25
C LEU A 165 -2.61 -8.65 -22.52
N ILE A 166 -1.82 -9.71 -22.41
CA ILE A 166 -1.45 -10.57 -23.55
C ILE A 166 -2.68 -11.28 -24.09
N LYS A 167 -3.50 -11.88 -23.20
CA LYS A 167 -4.74 -12.59 -23.58
C LYS A 167 -5.72 -11.68 -24.34
N ASP A 168 -5.84 -10.42 -23.86
CA ASP A 168 -6.77 -9.44 -24.44
C ASP A 168 -6.16 -8.69 -25.64
N GLY A 169 -4.92 -9.02 -26.07
CA GLY A 169 -4.22 -8.36 -27.19
C GLY A 169 -3.74 -6.93 -26.89
N GLY A 170 -3.84 -6.45 -25.63
CA GLY A 170 -3.56 -5.06 -25.25
C GLY A 170 -2.15 -4.77 -24.77
N TYR A 171 -1.27 -5.79 -24.69
CA TYR A 171 0.05 -5.62 -24.05
C TYR A 171 0.92 -4.58 -24.73
N ALA A 172 1.06 -4.63 -26.07
CA ALA A 172 1.88 -3.68 -26.81
C ALA A 172 1.34 -2.25 -26.71
N ALA A 173 0.02 -2.08 -26.77
CA ALA A 173 -0.63 -0.78 -26.64
C ALA A 173 -0.37 -0.18 -25.25
N TYR A 174 -0.50 -0.97 -24.19
CA TYR A 174 -0.23 -0.51 -22.83
C TYR A 174 1.25 -0.17 -22.61
N MET A 175 2.18 -0.98 -23.12
CA MET A 175 3.61 -0.66 -23.06
C MET A 175 3.95 0.64 -23.78
N ASN A 176 3.30 0.89 -24.94
CA ASN A 176 3.45 2.17 -25.65
C ASN A 176 2.86 3.35 -24.89
N LEU A 177 1.71 3.15 -24.20
CA LEU A 177 1.13 4.17 -23.33
C LEU A 177 2.11 4.56 -22.20
N LEU A 178 2.70 3.59 -21.50
CA LEU A 178 3.68 3.84 -20.45
C LEU A 178 4.92 4.57 -20.98
N LYS A 179 5.48 4.13 -22.12
CA LYS A 179 6.65 4.77 -22.74
C LYS A 179 6.40 6.22 -23.14
N ARG A 180 5.24 6.52 -23.73
CA ARG A 180 4.87 7.89 -24.14
C ARG A 180 4.67 8.85 -22.99
N ASN A 181 4.29 8.31 -21.82
CA ASN A 181 4.07 9.07 -20.58
C ASN A 181 5.25 8.97 -19.60
N TYR A 182 6.39 8.47 -20.07
CA TYR A 182 7.61 8.48 -19.29
C TYR A 182 8.08 9.92 -19.07
N PHE A 183 8.31 10.27 -17.81
CA PHE A 183 8.76 11.59 -17.41
C PHE A 183 10.08 11.47 -16.64
N GLN A 184 11.17 11.85 -17.30
CA GLN A 184 12.54 11.73 -16.78
C GLN A 184 12.73 12.26 -15.35
N PRO A 185 12.15 13.42 -14.94
CA PRO A 185 12.31 13.93 -13.58
C PRO A 185 11.79 12.99 -12.48
N ASN A 186 10.83 12.12 -12.79
CA ASN A 186 10.32 11.13 -11.81
C ASN A 186 11.39 10.16 -11.33
N LEU A 187 12.44 9.90 -12.12
CA LEU A 187 13.55 9.02 -11.72
C LEU A 187 14.29 9.49 -10.47
N GLN A 188 14.24 10.78 -10.18
CA GLN A 188 14.89 11.33 -8.98
C GLN A 188 14.10 11.01 -7.70
N ARG A 189 12.81 10.67 -7.84
CA ARG A 189 11.86 10.49 -6.72
C ARG A 189 11.29 9.08 -6.62
N VAL A 190 11.83 8.12 -7.39
CA VAL A 190 11.34 6.74 -7.31
C VAL A 190 11.70 6.12 -5.97
N MET A 191 10.73 5.51 -5.31
CA MET A 191 10.86 4.90 -3.98
C MET A 191 12.01 3.89 -3.89
N CYS A 192 12.23 3.11 -4.95
CA CYS A 192 13.24 2.05 -4.99
C CYS A 192 14.70 2.54 -4.95
N LYS A 193 14.95 3.84 -4.92
CA LYS A 193 16.30 4.37 -4.68
C LYS A 193 16.74 4.29 -3.23
N GLU A 194 15.80 4.34 -2.31
CA GLU A 194 16.04 4.51 -0.88
C GLU A 194 15.43 3.38 -0.06
N LEU A 195 15.02 2.29 -0.71
CA LEU A 195 14.45 1.14 -0.03
C LEU A 195 15.14 -0.17 -0.43
N ILE A 196 15.12 -1.10 0.49
CA ILE A 196 15.35 -2.52 0.22
C ILE A 196 14.06 -3.28 0.50
N SER A 197 13.76 -4.28 -0.32
CA SER A 197 12.64 -5.19 -0.10
C SER A 197 13.18 -6.54 0.38
N ILE A 198 12.56 -7.10 1.42
CA ILE A 198 12.95 -8.38 2.00
C ILE A 198 11.76 -9.32 1.89
N ASP A 199 11.95 -10.47 1.25
CA ASP A 199 10.89 -11.46 1.16
C ASP A 199 10.71 -12.23 2.48
N TRP A 200 9.63 -13.00 2.58
CA TRP A 200 9.29 -13.81 3.75
C TRP A 200 10.34 -14.89 4.09
N ARG A 201 11.27 -15.16 3.17
CA ARG A 201 12.40 -16.09 3.36
C ARG A 201 13.67 -15.38 3.80
N GLY A 202 13.68 -14.04 3.84
CA GLY A 202 14.84 -13.24 4.20
C GLY A 202 15.76 -12.86 3.04
N TYR A 203 15.37 -13.06 1.79
CA TYR A 203 16.17 -12.62 0.63
C TYR A 203 15.90 -11.15 0.30
N ILE A 204 16.97 -10.45 -0.10
CA ILE A 204 17.00 -9.00 -0.34
C ILE A 204 16.81 -8.70 -1.83
N TYR A 205 15.99 -7.67 -2.10
CA TYR A 205 15.72 -7.11 -3.42
C TYR A 205 15.78 -5.57 -3.34
N ASP A 206 15.97 -4.91 -4.47
CA ASP A 206 15.94 -3.46 -4.60
C ASP A 206 14.52 -2.87 -4.73
N CYS A 207 13.52 -3.75 -4.96
CA CYS A 207 12.14 -3.34 -5.20
C CYS A 207 11.21 -4.53 -4.97
N ASP A 208 10.02 -4.29 -4.43
CA ASP A 208 8.97 -5.30 -4.26
C ASP A 208 8.48 -5.89 -5.59
N PHE A 209 8.50 -5.12 -6.69
CA PHE A 209 8.23 -5.67 -8.03
C PHE A 209 9.32 -6.64 -8.49
N ASN A 210 10.59 -6.32 -8.24
CA ASN A 210 11.71 -7.23 -8.54
C ASN A 210 11.66 -8.47 -7.64
N GLN A 211 11.26 -8.33 -6.38
CA GLN A 211 10.93 -9.46 -5.51
C GLN A 211 9.85 -10.35 -6.13
N MET A 212 8.75 -9.78 -6.61
CA MET A 212 7.67 -10.53 -7.27
C MET A 212 8.14 -11.26 -8.54
N LEU A 213 9.14 -10.73 -9.22
CA LEU A 213 9.72 -11.30 -10.45
C LEU A 213 10.89 -12.26 -10.19
N ASP A 214 11.29 -12.44 -8.92
CA ASP A 214 12.46 -13.19 -8.49
C ASP A 214 13.77 -12.67 -9.12
N LEU A 215 13.89 -11.35 -9.21
CA LEU A 215 15.07 -10.65 -9.71
C LEU A 215 15.86 -10.10 -8.50
N PRO A 216 16.86 -10.82 -8.00
CA PRO A 216 17.61 -10.44 -6.80
C PRO A 216 18.51 -9.23 -7.06
N LEU A 217 18.81 -8.50 -5.99
CA LEU A 217 19.74 -7.37 -6.00
C LEU A 217 21.12 -7.82 -6.51
N GLY A 218 21.66 -7.12 -7.50
CA GLY A 218 22.99 -7.41 -8.06
C GLY A 218 23.13 -8.79 -8.72
N ASN A 219 22.03 -9.37 -9.20
CA ASN A 219 21.96 -10.70 -9.84
C ASN A 219 22.43 -11.88 -8.94
N LYS A 220 22.58 -11.65 -7.64
CA LYS A 220 22.96 -12.66 -6.66
C LYS A 220 21.97 -12.64 -5.49
N ARG A 221 21.46 -13.82 -5.11
CA ARG A 221 20.62 -13.91 -3.92
C ARG A 221 21.43 -13.64 -2.66
N THR A 222 21.08 -12.59 -1.96
CA THR A 222 21.66 -12.20 -0.66
C THR A 222 20.60 -12.39 0.41
N HIS A 223 20.96 -13.04 1.52
CA HIS A 223 20.07 -13.27 2.66
C HIS A 223 20.47 -12.36 3.82
N ILE A 224 19.52 -11.98 4.67
CA ILE A 224 19.73 -11.07 5.82
C ILE A 224 20.44 -11.71 7.02
N SER A 225 20.73 -13.00 6.96
CA SER A 225 21.51 -13.71 8.02
C SER A 225 22.96 -13.89 7.65
#